data_98f3e56e88e5520f5546a702ef6620c0
#
_entry.id   98f3e56e88e5520f5546a702ef6620c0
#
_cell.length_a   1.000
_cell.length_b   1.000
_cell.length_c   1.000
_cell.angle_alpha   90.00
_cell.angle_beta   90.00
_cell.angle_gamma   90.00
#
_symmetry.space_group_name_H-M   'P 1'
#
loop_
_entity.id
_entity.type
_entity.pdbx_description
1 polymer ?
#
loop_
_entity_poly.entity_id
_entity_poly.type
_entity_poly.pdbx_seq_one_letter_code
_entity_poly.pdbx_strand_id
1 'polypeptide(L)'
;MLGQGGTMEFVDAAVSGKNFDFLVVNAAATFTTLTGSGGEDLLTAYAMSGKSVSAGIVISGXNGGKITAVTPSVGSVIGYTFL
;
A
#
# COMPACT_ATOMS: atom_id res chain seq x y z
N MET A 1 19.27 7.56 11.54
CA MET A 1 19.40 7.04 10.21
C MET A 1 18.09 6.40 9.82
N LEU A 2 17.85 6.45 8.59
CA LEU A 2 16.68 5.81 8.10
C LEU A 2 16.81 4.32 8.27
N GLY A 3 15.73 3.67 8.51
CA GLY A 3 15.76 2.26 8.66
C GLY A 3 15.87 1.79 10.07
N GLN A 4 16.04 2.70 10.97
CA GLN A 4 16.02 2.32 12.37
C GLN A 4 14.60 2.06 12.74
N GLY A 5 14.14 0.96 12.75
CA GLY A 5 12.79 0.63 13.05
C GLY A 5 11.95 0.41 11.82
N GLY A 6 12.58 0.32 10.66
CA GLY A 6 11.76 0.03 9.52
C GLY A 6 12.51 0.03 8.21
N THR A 7 11.78 -0.34 7.18
CA THR A 7 12.29 -0.35 5.81
C THR A 7 11.25 0.29 4.90
N MET A 8 11.66 0.60 3.68
CA MET A 8 10.74 1.09 2.69
C MET A 8 11.02 0.42 1.36
N GLU A 9 10.01 0.33 0.53
CA GLU A 9 10.13 -0.33 -0.76
C GLU A 9 9.30 0.42 -1.78
N PHE A 10 9.89 0.67 -2.93
CA PHE A 10 9.19 1.31 -4.03
C PHE A 10 8.39 0.25 -4.78
N VAL A 11 7.10 0.52 -4.99
CA VAL A 11 6.21 -0.44 -5.62
C VAL A 11 5.59 0.18 -6.86
N ASP A 12 5.92 -0.35 -8.02
CA ASP A 12 5.31 0.09 -9.26
C ASP A 12 4.79 -1.09 -10.08
N ALA A 13 4.77 -2.26 -9.48
CA ALA A 13 4.25 -3.47 -10.12
C ALA A 13 3.69 -4.36 -9.01
N ALA A 14 3.08 -5.47 -9.38
CA ALA A 14 2.44 -6.33 -8.41
C ALA A 14 3.44 -6.90 -7.41
N VAL A 15 3.13 -6.79 -6.13
CA VAL A 15 3.91 -7.43 -5.08
C VAL A 15 2.95 -8.13 -4.11
N SER A 16 3.44 -9.18 -3.46
CA SER A 16 2.67 -9.90 -2.46
C SER A 16 3.62 -10.46 -1.42
N GLY A 17 3.06 -11.00 -0.37
CA GLY A 17 3.88 -11.53 0.71
C GLY A 17 4.60 -10.46 1.50
N LYS A 18 4.07 -9.25 1.50
CA LYS A 18 4.69 -8.12 2.18
C LYS A 18 4.02 -7.86 3.52
N ASN A 19 4.60 -6.97 4.29
CA ASN A 19 4.01 -6.55 5.57
C ASN A 19 4.19 -5.06 5.74
N PHE A 20 3.62 -4.29 4.84
CA PHE A 20 3.74 -2.84 4.92
C PHE A 20 2.83 -2.30 6.01
N ASP A 21 3.35 -1.41 6.83
CA ASP A 21 2.51 -0.73 7.80
C ASP A 21 1.65 0.32 7.13
N PHE A 22 2.19 0.99 6.13
CA PHE A 22 1.41 1.94 5.35
C PHE A 22 2.10 2.16 4.01
N LEU A 23 1.34 2.76 3.11
CA LEU A 23 1.84 3.13 1.79
C LEU A 23 1.72 4.62 1.63
N VAL A 24 2.68 5.22 0.97
CA VAL A 24 2.58 6.63 0.57
C VAL A 24 2.54 6.65 -0.95
N VAL A 25 1.53 7.27 -1.52
CA VAL A 25 1.39 7.32 -2.96
C VAL A 25 2.44 8.29 -3.52
N ASN A 26 3.31 7.77 -4.35
CA ASN A 26 4.41 8.54 -4.91
C ASN A 26 3.99 9.26 -6.19
N ALA A 27 3.26 8.55 -7.05
CA ALA A 27 2.69 9.13 -8.27
C ALA A 27 1.24 8.67 -8.33
N ALA A 28 0.34 9.54 -8.75
CA ALA A 28 -1.09 9.23 -8.73
C ALA A 28 -1.33 7.81 -9.21
N ALA A 29 -1.99 7.02 -8.40
CA ALA A 29 -2.06 5.59 -8.60
C ALA A 29 -3.49 5.08 -8.57
N THR A 30 -3.74 4.06 -9.37
CA THR A 30 -4.97 3.30 -9.33
C THR A 30 -4.58 1.87 -9.03
N PHE A 31 -5.26 1.23 -8.11
CA PHE A 31 -4.89 -0.09 -7.67
C PHE A 31 -5.81 -1.15 -8.22
N THR A 32 -5.24 -2.25 -8.66
CA THR A 32 -6.00 -3.44 -9.02
C THR A 32 -6.16 -4.36 -7.81
N THR A 33 -5.17 -4.39 -6.96
CA THR A 33 -5.18 -5.22 -5.76
C THR A 33 -4.60 -4.45 -4.60
N LEU A 34 -5.25 -4.54 -3.46
CA LEU A 34 -4.75 -3.97 -2.22
C LEU A 34 -5.31 -4.83 -1.10
N THR A 35 -4.48 -5.70 -0.55
CA THR A 35 -4.92 -6.71 0.39
C THR A 35 -4.31 -6.48 1.76
N GLY A 36 -5.11 -6.60 2.79
CA GLY A 36 -4.65 -6.49 4.16
C GLY A 36 -4.21 -7.81 4.76
N SER A 37 -3.63 -7.76 5.94
CA SER A 37 -3.05 -8.95 6.56
C SER A 37 -4.09 -9.97 6.97
N GLY A 38 -5.32 -9.56 7.14
CA GLY A 38 -6.40 -10.50 7.42
C GLY A 38 -7.06 -11.06 6.17
N GLY A 39 -6.49 -10.78 5.00
CA GLY A 39 -7.08 -11.22 3.74
C GLY A 39 -8.15 -10.29 3.23
N GLU A 40 -8.38 -9.17 3.90
CA GLU A 40 -9.43 -8.26 3.48
C GLU A 40 -9.03 -7.48 2.23
N ASP A 41 -10.02 -7.16 1.43
CA ASP A 41 -9.82 -6.36 0.23
C ASP A 41 -9.93 -4.89 0.62
N LEU A 42 -8.80 -4.21 0.70
CA LEU A 42 -8.79 -2.83 1.14
C LEU A 42 -9.39 -1.89 0.11
N LEU A 43 -9.39 -2.26 -1.16
CA LEU A 43 -10.06 -1.44 -2.16
C LEU A 43 -11.55 -1.35 -1.89
N THR A 44 -12.15 -2.46 -1.46
CA THR A 44 -13.55 -2.45 -1.09
C THR A 44 -13.75 -1.74 0.24
N ALA A 45 -12.88 -2.01 1.20
CA ALA A 45 -13.02 -1.41 2.52
C ALA A 45 -12.91 0.10 2.48
N TYR A 46 -12.04 0.63 1.63
CA TYR A 46 -11.82 2.07 1.54
C TYR A 46 -12.54 2.71 0.36
N ALA A 47 -13.32 1.93 -0.36
CA ALA A 47 -14.06 2.43 -1.52
C ALA A 47 -13.14 3.06 -2.56
N MET A 48 -11.98 2.44 -2.76
CA MET A 48 -10.99 2.96 -3.69
C MET A 48 -10.93 2.21 -5.01
N SER A 49 -11.80 1.21 -5.19
CA SER A 49 -11.73 0.40 -6.40
C SER A 49 -12.00 1.26 -7.64
N GLY A 50 -11.05 1.22 -8.57
CA GLY A 50 -11.17 1.99 -9.80
C GLY A 50 -10.93 3.48 -9.65
N LYS A 51 -10.53 3.93 -8.45
CA LYS A 51 -10.31 5.34 -8.22
C LYS A 51 -8.83 5.68 -8.30
N SER A 52 -8.54 6.87 -8.78
CA SER A 52 -7.18 7.37 -8.81
C SER A 52 -6.88 8.05 -7.48
N VAL A 53 -5.77 7.68 -6.88
CA VAL A 53 -5.35 8.22 -5.58
C VAL A 53 -4.20 9.18 -5.80
N SER A 54 -4.34 10.40 -5.31
CA SER A 54 -3.35 11.43 -5.56
C SER A 54 -2.03 11.17 -4.86
N ALA A 55 -0.96 11.68 -5.43
CA ALA A 55 0.35 11.58 -4.79
C ALA A 55 0.29 12.26 -3.42
N GLY A 56 0.99 11.67 -2.46
CA GLY A 56 1.03 12.20 -1.12
C GLY A 56 0.02 11.61 -0.16
N ILE A 57 -0.95 10.87 -0.68
CA ILE A 57 -1.93 10.20 0.19
C ILE A 57 -1.28 9.03 0.89
N VAL A 58 -1.63 8.85 2.16
CA VAL A 58 -1.12 7.74 2.96
C VAL A 58 -2.24 6.71 3.10
N ILE A 59 -1.93 5.45 2.81
CA ILE A 59 -2.88 4.34 2.92
C ILE A 59 -2.36 3.39 3.99
N SER A 60 -3.17 3.12 5.01
CA SER A 60 -2.76 2.21 6.08
C SER A 60 -3.63 0.96 6.08
N GLY A 61 -3.20 -0.04 6.80
CA GLY A 61 -3.99 -1.26 6.91
C GLY A 61 -5.26 -1.06 7.73
N UNK A 62 -6.05 -1.88 7.45
CA UNK A 62 -7.29 -1.72 8.07
C UNK A 62 -7.15 -2.16 9.49
N ASN A 63 -7.81 -1.58 10.23
CA ASN A 63 -7.94 -1.99 11.65
C ASN A 63 -6.60 -2.32 12.31
N GLY A 64 -5.59 -1.55 11.96
CA GLY A 64 -4.29 -1.75 12.57
C GLY A 64 -3.49 -2.89 11.98
N GLY A 65 -3.98 -3.53 10.96
CA GLY A 65 -3.23 -4.60 10.30
C GLY A 65 -2.23 -4.07 9.32
N LYS A 66 -1.59 -4.99 8.61
CA LYS A 66 -0.58 -4.65 7.62
C LYS A 66 -1.17 -4.77 6.22
N ILE A 67 -0.45 -4.25 5.26
CA ILE A 67 -0.81 -4.41 3.86
C ILE A 67 0.13 -5.46 3.28
N THR A 68 -0.44 -6.53 2.73
CA THR A 68 0.36 -7.67 2.30
C THR A 68 0.51 -7.78 0.80
N ALA A 69 -0.39 -7.22 0.03
CA ALA A 69 -0.29 -7.30 -1.43
C ALA A 69 -0.76 -5.99 -2.03
N VAL A 70 -0.04 -5.52 -3.02
CA VAL A 70 -0.32 -4.27 -3.69
C VAL A 70 -0.06 -4.47 -5.18
N THR A 71 -1.02 -4.09 -6.01
CA THR A 71 -0.84 -4.10 -7.46
C THR A 71 -1.35 -2.78 -8.01
N PRO A 72 -0.47 -1.81 -8.21
CA PRO A 72 -0.89 -0.59 -8.89
C PRO A 72 -0.97 -0.84 -10.39
N SER A 73 -2.08 -0.48 -11.00
CA SER A 73 -2.21 -0.58 -12.45
C SER A 73 -1.64 0.66 -13.12
N VAL A 74 -1.61 1.77 -12.39
CA VAL A 74 -1.07 3.04 -12.84
C VAL A 74 -0.35 3.66 -11.65
N GLY A 75 0.76 4.32 -11.87
CA GLY A 75 1.43 5.05 -10.82
C GLY A 75 2.30 4.17 -9.94
N SER A 76 2.66 4.69 -8.80
CA SER A 76 3.56 3.98 -7.89
C SER A 76 3.34 4.43 -6.46
N VAL A 77 3.75 3.58 -5.54
CA VAL A 77 3.68 3.88 -4.11
C VAL A 77 4.98 3.47 -3.46
N ILE A 78 5.20 3.95 -2.25
CA ILE A 78 6.31 3.51 -1.43
C ILE A 78 5.72 2.86 -0.19
N GLY A 79 6.04 1.61 0.03
CA GLY A 79 5.57 0.89 1.20
C GLY A 79 6.56 1.00 2.33
N TYR A 80 6.06 1.22 3.53
CA TYR A 80 6.90 1.35 4.72
C TYR A 80 6.59 0.24 5.69
N THR A 81 7.64 -0.33 6.26
CA THR A 81 7.52 -1.39 7.26
C THR A 81 8.29 -0.97 8.50
N PHE A 82 7.62 -1.01 9.65
CA PHE A 82 8.29 -0.75 10.94
C PHE A 82 8.78 -2.06 11.53
N LEU A 83 9.87 -2.01 12.23
CA LEU A 83 10.39 -3.20 12.93
C LEU A 83 9.76 -3.39 14.29
#